data_71fa58936aabc9cd08a42e69fcf89d02
#
_entry.id   71fa58936aabc9cd08a42e69fcf89d02
#
_cell.length_a   1.000
_cell.length_b   1.000
_cell.length_c   1.000
_cell.angle_alpha   90.00
_cell.angle_beta   90.00
_cell.angle_gamma   90.00
#
_symmetry.space_group_name_H-M   'P 1'
#
loop_
_entity.id
_entity.type
_entity.pdbx_description
1 polymer ?
#
loop_
_entity_poly.entity_id
_entity_poly.type
_entity_poly.pdbx_seq_one_letter_code
_entity_poly.pdbx_strand_id
1 'polypeptide(L)'
;MPQALDYYFVLNSPWSYLAARQLGGLVDRTGAALRLRPVQLPKLFAATGGLQLRDRPPARQAYRLQELARWSQHLGVPMHLQPTHFPADERLAVGTVLAAIEA
;
A
#
# COMPACT_ATOMS: atom_id res chain seq x y z
N MET A 1 -9.88 7.36 26.15
CA MET A 1 -9.76 6.05 25.46
C MET A 1 -8.99 6.23 24.18
N PRO A 2 -7.91 5.49 23.98
CA PRO A 2 -7.20 5.55 22.70
C PRO A 2 -8.11 4.99 21.61
N GLN A 3 -8.14 5.69 20.48
CA GLN A 3 -8.84 5.20 19.31
C GLN A 3 -7.99 4.15 18.61
N ALA A 4 -8.65 3.22 17.93
CA ALA A 4 -7.98 2.23 17.09
C ALA A 4 -8.11 2.65 15.62
N LEU A 5 -7.02 2.47 14.87
CA LEU A 5 -6.96 2.74 13.44
C LEU A 5 -6.73 1.43 12.70
N ASP A 6 -7.68 1.03 11.87
CA ASP A 6 -7.50 -0.11 10.98
C ASP A 6 -6.79 0.36 9.71
N TYR A 7 -5.61 -0.20 9.46
CA TYR A 7 -4.83 0.11 8.28
C TYR A 7 -4.90 -1.05 7.29
N TYR A 8 -5.72 -0.87 6.26
CA TYR A 8 -5.83 -1.81 5.16
C TYR A 8 -4.77 -1.46 4.11
N PHE A 9 -3.91 -2.41 3.77
CA PHE A 9 -2.79 -2.14 2.89
C PHE A 9 -2.47 -3.32 1.99
N VAL A 10 -1.77 -3.01 0.89
CA VAL A 10 -1.33 -3.98 -0.12
C VAL A 10 0.18 -3.91 -0.21
N LEU A 11 0.87 -5.04 -0.02
CA LEU A 11 2.33 -5.09 -0.03
C LEU A 11 2.94 -4.72 -1.38
N ASN A 12 2.24 -5.01 -2.49
CA ASN A 12 2.66 -4.60 -3.83
C ASN A 12 2.38 -3.13 -4.15
N SER A 13 1.62 -2.42 -3.32
CA SER A 13 1.17 -1.08 -3.66
C SER A 13 2.20 -0.02 -3.27
N PRO A 14 2.69 0.79 -4.23
CA PRO A 14 3.53 1.94 -3.90
C PRO A 14 2.78 2.98 -3.08
N TRP A 15 1.46 3.08 -3.23
CA TRP A 15 0.62 3.98 -2.44
C TRP A 15 0.59 3.55 -0.97
N SER A 16 0.47 2.24 -0.71
CA SER A 16 0.58 1.70 0.65
C SER A 16 1.96 1.94 1.25
N TYR A 17 3.02 1.83 0.44
CA TYR A 17 4.38 2.13 0.89
C TYR A 17 4.50 3.59 1.34
N LEU A 18 4.00 4.54 0.54
CA LEU A 18 4.01 5.96 0.91
C LEU A 18 3.21 6.23 2.19
N ALA A 19 2.04 5.62 2.33
CA ALA A 19 1.22 5.74 3.52
C ALA A 19 1.92 5.17 4.75
N ALA A 20 2.54 4.00 4.62
CA ALA A 20 3.24 3.33 5.72
C ALA A 20 4.34 4.20 6.32
N ARG A 21 5.03 4.98 5.49
CA ARG A 21 6.09 5.89 5.95
C ARG A 21 5.58 7.04 6.81
N GLN A 22 4.28 7.28 6.84
CA GLN A 22 3.66 8.36 7.62
C GLN A 22 2.96 7.85 8.88
N LEU A 23 2.68 6.55 8.97
CA LEU A 23 1.87 5.97 10.05
C LEU A 23 2.52 6.12 11.42
N GLY A 24 3.84 5.94 11.52
CA GLY A 24 4.55 6.07 12.79
C GLY A 24 4.35 7.44 13.42
N GLY A 25 4.53 8.50 12.64
CA GLY A 25 4.31 9.86 13.10
C GLY A 25 2.87 10.14 13.49
N LEU A 26 1.91 9.58 12.74
CA LEU A 26 0.50 9.73 13.05
C LEU A 26 0.15 9.07 14.40
N VAL A 27 0.61 7.84 14.60
CA VAL A 27 0.39 7.10 15.85
C VAL A 27 1.03 7.84 17.04
N ASP A 28 2.25 8.36 16.86
CA ASP A 28 2.95 9.10 17.91
C ASP A 28 2.19 10.37 18.32
N ARG A 29 1.61 11.08 17.35
CA ARG A 29 0.86 12.31 17.64
C ARG A 29 -0.51 12.07 18.25
N THR A 30 -1.15 10.95 17.92
CA THR A 30 -2.55 10.70 18.31
C THR A 30 -2.69 9.70 19.45
N GLY A 31 -1.67 8.87 19.68
CA GLY A 31 -1.78 7.76 20.63
C GLY A 31 -2.70 6.63 20.17
N ALA A 32 -3.09 6.63 18.89
CA ALA A 32 -3.98 5.60 18.34
C ALA A 32 -3.31 4.23 18.33
N ALA A 33 -4.09 3.18 18.59
CA ALA A 33 -3.65 1.81 18.39
C ALA A 33 -3.78 1.44 16.90
N LEU A 34 -2.71 0.94 16.31
CA LEU A 34 -2.69 0.56 14.91
C LEU A 34 -3.02 -0.92 14.74
N ARG A 35 -4.02 -1.23 13.93
CA ARG A 35 -4.36 -2.61 13.56
C ARG A 35 -4.05 -2.81 12.09
N LEU A 36 -3.11 -3.70 11.80
CA LEU A 36 -2.66 -3.99 10.44
C LEU A 36 -3.62 -4.99 9.77
N ARG A 37 -4.08 -4.65 8.57
CA ARG A 37 -5.04 -5.45 7.80
C ARG A 37 -4.53 -5.63 6.36
N PRO A 38 -3.63 -6.60 6.10
CA PRO A 38 -3.16 -6.83 4.74
C PRO A 38 -4.29 -7.31 3.85
N VAL A 39 -4.34 -6.80 2.61
CA VAL A 39 -5.39 -7.10 1.63
C VAL A 39 -4.75 -7.69 0.38
N GLN A 40 -5.39 -8.70 -0.19
CA GLN A 40 -5.03 -9.24 -1.50
C GLN A 40 -5.82 -8.50 -2.57
N LEU A 41 -5.16 -7.55 -3.24
CA LEU A 41 -5.81 -6.65 -4.19
C LEU A 41 -6.49 -7.35 -5.37
N PRO A 42 -5.90 -8.40 -5.98
CA PRO A 42 -6.56 -9.11 -7.08
C PRO A 42 -7.92 -9.69 -6.67
N LYS A 43 -8.04 -10.23 -5.46
CA LYS A 43 -9.31 -10.75 -4.95
C LYS A 43 -10.31 -9.63 -4.70
N LEU A 44 -9.85 -8.52 -4.14
CA LEU A 44 -10.70 -7.36 -3.90
C LEU A 44 -11.23 -6.78 -5.21
N PHE A 45 -10.38 -6.62 -6.21
CA PHE A 45 -10.79 -6.09 -7.51
C PHE A 45 -11.78 -7.02 -8.22
N ALA A 46 -11.58 -8.33 -8.12
CA ALA A 46 -12.54 -9.29 -8.69
C ALA A 46 -13.93 -9.13 -8.08
N ALA A 47 -14.01 -8.83 -6.78
CA ALA A 47 -15.27 -8.65 -6.08
C ALA A 47 -15.93 -7.29 -6.30
N THR A 48 -15.13 -6.24 -6.59
CA THR A 48 -15.60 -4.84 -6.61
C THR A 48 -15.60 -4.21 -8.01
N GLY A 49 -15.09 -4.90 -9.02
CA GLY A 49 -14.98 -4.34 -10.38
C GLY A 49 -13.77 -3.43 -10.59
N GLY A 50 -12.81 -3.41 -9.66
CA GLY A 50 -11.56 -2.66 -9.84
C GLY A 50 -10.71 -3.22 -10.99
N LEU A 51 -9.93 -2.35 -11.64
CA LEU A 51 -9.04 -2.75 -12.71
C LEU A 51 -7.59 -2.84 -12.22
N GLN A 52 -6.94 -3.97 -12.52
CA GLN A 52 -5.51 -4.10 -12.30
C GLN A 52 -4.76 -3.12 -13.22
N LEU A 53 -3.56 -2.73 -12.80
CA LEU A 53 -2.77 -1.72 -13.52
C LEU A 53 -2.61 -2.04 -15.01
N ARG A 54 -2.28 -3.28 -15.34
CA ARG A 54 -2.07 -3.72 -16.74
C ARG A 54 -3.32 -3.60 -17.60
N ASP A 55 -4.50 -3.59 -16.99
CA ASP A 55 -5.79 -3.54 -17.69
C ASP A 55 -6.34 -2.10 -17.80
N ARG A 56 -5.65 -1.13 -17.23
CA ARG A 56 -6.05 0.28 -17.29
C ARG A 56 -5.64 0.90 -18.61
N PRO A 57 -6.38 1.93 -19.08
CA PRO A 57 -5.98 2.67 -20.27
C PRO A 57 -4.55 3.22 -20.17
N PRO A 58 -3.79 3.27 -21.28
CA PRO A 58 -2.40 3.74 -21.25
C PRO A 58 -2.21 5.14 -20.65
N ALA A 59 -3.16 6.05 -20.88
CA ALA A 59 -3.11 7.38 -20.30
C ALA A 59 -3.15 7.35 -18.77
N ARG A 60 -3.95 6.46 -18.17
CA ARG A 60 -4.02 6.28 -16.72
C ARG A 60 -2.74 5.69 -16.17
N GLN A 61 -2.14 4.75 -16.88
CA GLN A 61 -0.87 4.15 -16.47
C GLN A 61 0.26 5.19 -16.47
N ALA A 62 0.32 6.03 -17.50
CA ALA A 62 1.31 7.11 -17.59
C ALA A 62 1.09 8.17 -16.49
N TYR A 63 -0.14 8.57 -16.25
CA TYR A 63 -0.47 9.51 -15.18
C TYR A 63 -0.08 8.98 -13.80
N ARG A 64 -0.30 7.70 -13.56
CA ARG A 64 0.08 7.06 -12.31
C ARG A 64 1.57 7.26 -11.99
N LEU A 65 2.43 7.11 -12.98
CA LEU A 65 3.87 7.31 -12.78
C LEU A 65 4.19 8.75 -12.41
N GLN A 66 3.55 9.73 -13.05
CA GLN A 66 3.74 11.14 -12.71
C GLN A 66 3.25 11.44 -11.29
N GLU A 67 2.12 10.89 -10.92
CA GLU A 67 1.54 11.08 -9.59
C GLU A 67 2.43 10.47 -8.50
N LEU A 68 2.95 9.27 -8.72
CA LEU A 68 3.89 8.63 -7.81
C LEU A 68 5.17 9.46 -7.64
N ALA A 69 5.71 9.99 -8.73
CA ALA A 69 6.90 10.84 -8.67
C ALA A 69 6.64 12.11 -7.84
N ARG A 70 5.49 12.74 -8.03
CA ARG A 70 5.10 13.93 -7.28
C ARG A 70 4.94 13.65 -5.79
N TRP A 71 4.25 12.57 -5.44
CA TRP A 71 4.05 12.22 -4.04
C TRP A 71 5.34 11.78 -3.36
N SER A 72 6.18 11.00 -4.04
CA SER A 72 7.50 10.63 -3.56
C SER A 72 8.32 11.89 -3.20
N GLN A 73 8.34 12.86 -4.10
CA GLN A 73 9.07 14.11 -3.90
C GLN A 73 8.46 14.95 -2.77
N HIS A 74 7.14 15.11 -2.77
CA HIS A 74 6.43 15.89 -1.76
C HIS A 74 6.64 15.35 -0.35
N LEU A 75 6.61 14.04 -0.20
CA LEU A 75 6.76 13.38 1.10
C LEU A 75 8.23 13.14 1.48
N GLY A 76 9.16 13.34 0.55
CA GLY A 76 10.57 13.04 0.79
C GLY A 76 10.85 11.56 0.97
N VAL A 77 10.07 10.68 0.34
CA VAL A 77 10.19 9.23 0.45
C VAL A 77 10.76 8.67 -0.84
N PRO A 78 12.03 8.18 -0.84
CA PRO A 78 12.62 7.59 -2.04
C PRO A 78 11.88 6.31 -2.46
N MET A 79 11.69 6.14 -3.77
CA MET A 79 11.07 4.92 -4.30
C MET A 79 11.47 4.69 -5.74
N HIS A 80 11.43 3.43 -6.15
CA HIS A 80 11.56 3.06 -7.56
C HIS A 80 10.18 3.10 -8.21
N LEU A 81 10.02 3.95 -9.23
CA LEU A 81 8.72 4.11 -9.91
C LEU A 81 8.34 2.90 -10.74
N GLN A 82 9.34 2.20 -11.29
CA GLN A 82 9.14 1.00 -12.12
C GLN A 82 10.10 -0.11 -11.66
N PRO A 83 9.77 -0.81 -10.56
CA PRO A 83 10.60 -1.91 -10.09
C PRO A 83 10.71 -3.04 -11.11
N THR A 84 11.85 -3.72 -11.14
CA THR A 84 12.13 -4.79 -12.11
C THR A 84 11.13 -5.95 -12.03
N HIS A 85 10.73 -6.31 -10.81
CA HIS A 85 9.84 -7.46 -10.55
C HIS A 85 8.51 -7.02 -9.96
N PHE A 86 7.80 -6.16 -10.69
CA PHE A 86 6.50 -5.65 -10.24
C PHE A 86 5.40 -6.02 -11.25
N PRO A 87 4.25 -6.52 -10.79
CA PRO A 87 3.96 -6.92 -9.41
C PRO A 87 4.64 -8.25 -9.03
N ALA A 88 5.00 -8.39 -7.75
CA ALA A 88 5.54 -9.62 -7.21
C ALA A 88 4.43 -10.50 -6.64
N ASP A 89 4.71 -11.81 -6.49
CA ASP A 89 3.81 -12.70 -5.74
C ASP A 89 3.96 -12.38 -4.24
N GLU A 90 2.91 -11.83 -3.66
CA GLU A 90 2.94 -11.35 -2.27
C GLU A 90 2.41 -12.36 -1.24
N ARG A 91 2.03 -13.58 -1.66
CA ARG A 91 1.36 -14.54 -0.77
C ARG A 91 2.21 -14.88 0.46
N LEU A 92 3.48 -15.16 0.27
CA LEU A 92 4.39 -15.47 1.39
C LEU A 92 4.55 -14.26 2.32
N ALA A 93 4.73 -13.08 1.76
CA ALA A 93 4.90 -11.86 2.54
C ALA A 93 3.63 -11.53 3.34
N VAL A 94 2.45 -11.66 2.73
CA VAL A 94 1.16 -11.47 3.41
C VAL A 94 1.01 -12.47 4.56
N GLY A 95 1.31 -13.74 4.31
CA GLY A 95 1.27 -14.77 5.34
C GLY A 95 2.22 -14.47 6.50
N THR A 96 3.41 -13.95 6.21
CA THR A 96 4.38 -13.54 7.24
C THR A 96 3.84 -12.41 8.10
N VAL A 97 3.22 -11.40 7.50
CA VAL A 97 2.59 -10.30 8.25
C VAL A 97 1.48 -10.83 9.16
N LEU A 98 0.60 -11.66 8.63
CA LEU A 98 -0.49 -12.24 9.41
C LEU A 98 0.02 -13.08 10.59
N ALA A 99 1.05 -13.88 10.37
CA ALA A 99 1.67 -14.67 11.43
C ALA A 99 2.27 -13.76 12.52
N ALA A 100 2.92 -12.68 12.12
CA ALA A 100 3.48 -11.71 13.06
C ALA A 100 2.41 -11.01 13.90
N ILE A 101 1.26 -10.70 13.30
CA ILE A 101 0.14 -10.09 14.02
C ILE A 101 -0.42 -11.02 15.09
N GLU A 102 -0.48 -12.32 14.80
CA GLU A 102 -1.00 -13.33 15.73
C GLU A 102 -0.01 -13.75 16.81
N ALA A 103 1.26 -13.41 16.67
CA ALA A 103 2.30 -13.79 17.61
C ALA A 103 2.21 -13.05 18.96
#